data_f6ddbf5e96b4f67f044ab3e70e94fab6
#
_entry.id   f6ddbf5e96b4f67f044ab3e70e94fab6
#
_cell.length_a   1.000
_cell.length_b   1.000
_cell.length_c   1.000
_cell.angle_alpha   90.00
_cell.angle_beta   90.00
_cell.angle_gamma   90.00
#
_symmetry.space_group_name_H-M   'P 1'
#
loop_
_entity.id
_entity.type
_entity.pdbx_description
1 polymer ?
#
loop_
_entity_poly.entity_id
_entity_poly.type
_entity_poly.pdbx_seq_one_letter_code
_entity_poly.pdbx_strand_id
1 'polypeptide(L)'
;MIDITLENFETDLLAGSAQVPILLDIWAPWCGPCKALGPVLEKLETDYAGRFQLAKLNADEQQEIAGQLSQMFGVRSIPFCVIFVGGQPVDGFVGALPEAQIREFLDKHVPSEGAIESELETAQAEQLAADGQTASALDLLEDALARDPGNDEARYDLIKLLLAQGNPVAAASVFEPIASRATGLLAEPRVTAFGRYVNAAQSAPDLRPATVLTELIAANKRDFTARFDLAQQHFAVGLFTQAMDELLEIIMRDKAWSDELARKTYVAILEVMTKPIPKPSAKPAAAAAADQKGKLEIAGKHEVASADPVIDQYRRKLSMALF
;
A
#
# COMPACT_ATOMS: atom_id res chain seq x y z
N MET A 1 -10.19 -23.10 -11.46
CA MET A 1 -9.33 -23.12 -12.66
C MET A 1 -10.07 -22.44 -13.80
N ILE A 2 -9.44 -21.51 -14.52
CA ILE A 2 -10.01 -20.68 -15.61
C ILE A 2 -9.23 -20.94 -16.89
N ASP A 3 -9.92 -21.16 -18.01
CA ASP A 3 -9.28 -21.20 -19.32
C ASP A 3 -9.24 -19.79 -19.92
N ILE A 4 -8.04 -19.29 -20.23
CA ILE A 4 -7.81 -17.94 -20.74
C ILE A 4 -7.81 -17.96 -22.28
N THR A 5 -8.60 -17.03 -22.82
CA THR A 5 -8.74 -16.75 -24.24
C THR A 5 -8.58 -15.25 -24.50
N LEU A 6 -8.50 -14.83 -25.77
CA LEU A 6 -8.49 -13.40 -26.10
C LEU A 6 -9.75 -12.66 -25.58
N GLU A 7 -10.88 -13.34 -25.47
CA GLU A 7 -12.15 -12.72 -25.06
C GLU A 7 -12.20 -12.38 -23.57
N ASN A 8 -11.53 -13.21 -22.72
CA ASN A 8 -11.57 -13.05 -21.27
C ASN A 8 -10.24 -12.65 -20.64
N PHE A 9 -9.20 -12.41 -21.44
CA PHE A 9 -7.87 -12.06 -20.97
C PHE A 9 -7.88 -10.81 -20.07
N GLU A 10 -8.60 -9.77 -20.48
CA GLU A 10 -8.67 -8.53 -19.72
C GLU A 10 -9.53 -8.68 -18.44
N THR A 11 -10.67 -9.37 -18.54
CA THR A 11 -11.61 -9.47 -17.43
C THR A 11 -11.22 -10.50 -16.41
N ASP A 12 -10.83 -11.71 -16.85
CA ASP A 12 -10.60 -12.82 -15.93
C ASP A 12 -9.13 -12.91 -15.48
N LEU A 13 -8.17 -12.53 -16.33
CA LEU A 13 -6.77 -12.55 -15.96
C LEU A 13 -6.31 -11.20 -15.40
N LEU A 14 -6.39 -10.10 -16.17
CA LEU A 14 -5.85 -8.81 -15.70
C LEU A 14 -6.69 -8.26 -14.55
N ALA A 15 -7.98 -8.07 -14.73
CA ALA A 15 -8.85 -7.55 -13.67
C ALA A 15 -9.00 -8.54 -12.50
N GLY A 16 -9.05 -9.85 -12.78
CA GLY A 16 -9.06 -10.91 -11.76
C GLY A 16 -7.81 -10.86 -10.88
N SER A 17 -6.63 -10.69 -11.48
CA SER A 17 -5.35 -10.63 -10.74
C SER A 17 -5.18 -9.35 -9.92
N ALA A 18 -6.03 -8.36 -10.10
CA ALA A 18 -6.12 -7.21 -9.20
C ALA A 18 -6.75 -7.57 -7.85
N GLN A 19 -7.51 -8.66 -7.78
CA GLN A 19 -8.18 -9.14 -6.57
C GLN A 19 -7.39 -10.25 -5.86
N VAL A 20 -6.92 -11.24 -6.62
CA VAL A 20 -6.19 -12.42 -6.15
C VAL A 20 -5.07 -12.71 -7.14
N PRO A 21 -3.83 -13.02 -6.71
CA PRO A 21 -2.78 -13.46 -7.60
C PRO A 21 -3.25 -14.61 -8.50
N ILE A 22 -2.96 -14.53 -9.81
CA ILE A 22 -3.32 -15.58 -10.78
C ILE A 22 -2.06 -16.17 -11.38
N LEU A 23 -1.87 -17.47 -11.22
CA LEU A 23 -0.82 -18.22 -11.91
C LEU A 23 -1.36 -18.73 -13.25
N LEU A 24 -0.85 -18.19 -14.34
CA LEU A 24 -1.19 -18.61 -15.69
C LEU A 24 -0.23 -19.72 -16.16
N ASP A 25 -0.75 -20.92 -16.41
CA ASP A 25 -0.02 -22.05 -17.01
C ASP A 25 -0.18 -22.02 -18.54
N ILE A 26 0.89 -21.76 -19.26
CA ILE A 26 0.93 -21.77 -20.72
C ILE A 26 1.39 -23.16 -21.18
N TRP A 27 0.47 -23.89 -21.79
CA TRP A 27 0.61 -25.30 -22.12
C TRP A 27 0.16 -25.64 -23.54
N ALA A 28 0.38 -26.88 -23.99
CA ALA A 28 -0.19 -27.40 -25.23
C ALA A 28 -0.49 -28.91 -25.11
N PRO A 29 -1.45 -29.46 -25.92
CA PRO A 29 -1.86 -30.88 -25.85
C PRO A 29 -0.73 -31.89 -26.13
N TRP A 30 0.24 -31.52 -26.93
CA TRP A 30 1.40 -32.36 -27.28
C TRP A 30 2.55 -32.27 -26.27
N CYS A 31 2.51 -31.35 -25.31
CA CYS A 31 3.55 -31.10 -24.32
C CYS A 31 3.52 -32.12 -23.17
N GLY A 32 4.43 -33.11 -23.20
CA GLY A 32 4.54 -34.11 -22.15
C GLY A 32 4.82 -33.54 -20.75
N PRO A 33 5.83 -32.65 -20.59
CA PRO A 33 6.11 -32.00 -19.30
C PRO A 33 4.94 -31.16 -18.76
N CYS A 34 4.15 -30.52 -19.64
CA CYS A 34 2.96 -29.76 -19.21
C CYS A 34 1.91 -30.67 -18.57
N LYS A 35 1.72 -31.88 -19.12
CA LYS A 35 0.80 -32.88 -18.55
C LYS A 35 1.21 -33.36 -17.17
N ALA A 36 2.51 -33.39 -16.88
CA ALA A 36 3.02 -33.74 -15.55
C ALA A 36 2.89 -32.58 -14.57
N LEU A 37 3.03 -31.32 -15.04
CA LEU A 37 2.94 -30.13 -14.21
C LEU A 37 1.50 -29.80 -13.78
N GLY A 38 0.51 -29.94 -14.68
CA GLY A 38 -0.88 -29.55 -14.44
C GLY A 38 -1.44 -30.06 -13.11
N PRO A 39 -1.40 -31.38 -12.81
CA PRO A 39 -1.89 -31.92 -11.55
C PRO A 39 -1.17 -31.35 -10.31
N VAL A 40 0.10 -30.97 -10.42
CA VAL A 40 0.86 -30.35 -9.32
C VAL A 40 0.32 -28.94 -9.04
N LEU A 41 0.06 -28.16 -10.10
CA LEU A 41 -0.49 -26.82 -9.97
C LEU A 41 -1.92 -26.83 -9.41
N GLU A 42 -2.76 -27.78 -9.85
CA GLU A 42 -4.13 -27.97 -9.34
C GLU A 42 -4.14 -28.35 -7.85
N LYS A 43 -3.21 -29.21 -7.43
CA LYS A 43 -3.01 -29.53 -6.02
C LYS A 43 -2.60 -28.29 -5.23
N LEU A 44 -1.66 -27.50 -5.74
CA LEU A 44 -1.19 -26.28 -5.10
C LEU A 44 -2.31 -25.24 -4.99
N GLU A 45 -3.15 -25.04 -6.01
CA GLU A 45 -4.32 -24.16 -5.93
C GLU A 45 -5.23 -24.56 -4.75
N THR A 46 -5.45 -25.88 -4.58
CA THR A 46 -6.22 -26.42 -3.46
C THR A 46 -5.54 -26.19 -2.11
N ASP A 47 -4.24 -26.47 -2.01
CA ASP A 47 -3.45 -26.30 -0.78
C ASP A 47 -3.36 -24.85 -0.33
N TYR A 48 -3.36 -23.90 -1.28
CA TYR A 48 -3.35 -22.47 -0.98
C TYR A 48 -4.74 -21.89 -0.69
N ALA A 49 -5.80 -22.71 -0.74
CA ALA A 49 -7.15 -22.37 -0.25
C ALA A 49 -7.71 -21.04 -0.80
N GLY A 50 -7.49 -20.75 -2.08
CA GLY A 50 -8.00 -19.52 -2.74
C GLY A 50 -7.10 -18.30 -2.60
N ARG A 51 -5.93 -18.41 -1.97
CA ARG A 51 -4.96 -17.31 -1.87
C ARG A 51 -4.30 -16.99 -3.21
N PHE A 52 -4.30 -17.91 -4.15
CA PHE A 52 -4.08 -17.67 -5.58
C PHE A 52 -5.06 -18.48 -6.42
N GLN A 53 -5.20 -18.13 -7.69
CA GLN A 53 -6.04 -18.83 -8.65
C GLN A 53 -5.20 -19.35 -9.80
N LEU A 54 -5.50 -20.60 -10.24
CA LEU A 54 -4.86 -21.19 -11.41
C LEU A 54 -5.66 -20.87 -12.67
N ALA A 55 -4.98 -20.33 -13.67
CA ALA A 55 -5.51 -20.14 -15.01
C ALA A 55 -4.68 -20.93 -16.01
N LYS A 56 -5.28 -21.39 -17.10
CA LYS A 56 -4.62 -22.14 -18.17
C LYS A 56 -4.77 -21.43 -19.51
N LEU A 57 -3.72 -21.45 -20.33
CA LEU A 57 -3.72 -20.91 -21.68
C LEU A 57 -3.14 -21.93 -22.65
N ASN A 58 -3.98 -22.39 -23.61
CA ASN A 58 -3.52 -23.27 -24.68
C ASN A 58 -2.74 -22.46 -25.73
N ALA A 59 -1.43 -22.66 -25.80
CA ALA A 59 -0.55 -21.93 -26.70
C ALA A 59 -0.83 -22.20 -28.19
N ASP A 60 -1.43 -23.33 -28.54
CA ASP A 60 -1.82 -23.64 -29.93
C ASP A 60 -3.04 -22.83 -30.39
N GLU A 61 -3.99 -22.57 -29.44
CA GLU A 61 -5.22 -21.84 -29.69
C GLU A 61 -5.05 -20.32 -29.48
N GLN A 62 -4.24 -19.93 -28.50
CA GLN A 62 -4.04 -18.54 -28.10
C GLN A 62 -2.60 -18.06 -28.40
N GLN A 63 -2.17 -18.24 -29.66
CA GLN A 63 -0.79 -17.98 -30.10
C GLN A 63 -0.35 -16.53 -29.88
N GLU A 64 -1.27 -15.58 -30.01
CA GLU A 64 -0.96 -14.15 -29.85
C GLU A 64 -0.58 -13.85 -28.39
N ILE A 65 -1.39 -14.26 -27.42
CA ILE A 65 -1.13 -14.04 -25.98
C ILE A 65 0.14 -14.79 -25.56
N ALA A 66 0.24 -16.08 -25.93
CA ALA A 66 1.40 -16.90 -25.60
C ALA A 66 2.69 -16.30 -26.18
N GLY A 67 2.64 -15.79 -27.43
CA GLY A 67 3.75 -15.14 -28.10
C GLY A 67 4.19 -13.85 -27.43
N GLN A 68 3.25 -12.98 -27.04
CA GLN A 68 3.53 -11.72 -26.36
C GLN A 68 4.19 -11.98 -24.99
N LEU A 69 3.62 -12.88 -24.17
CA LEU A 69 4.20 -13.23 -22.86
C LEU A 69 5.58 -13.88 -23.02
N SER A 70 5.74 -14.78 -23.98
CA SER A 70 7.03 -15.40 -24.28
C SER A 70 8.09 -14.37 -24.69
N GLN A 71 7.74 -13.37 -25.50
CA GLN A 71 8.63 -12.29 -25.88
C GLN A 71 8.98 -11.39 -24.67
N MET A 72 8.00 -11.04 -23.84
CA MET A 72 8.19 -10.19 -22.66
C MET A 72 9.18 -10.81 -21.68
N PHE A 73 9.08 -12.11 -21.43
CA PHE A 73 9.94 -12.84 -20.49
C PHE A 73 11.17 -13.48 -21.14
N GLY A 74 11.35 -13.35 -22.46
CA GLY A 74 12.47 -13.96 -23.19
C GLY A 74 12.42 -15.49 -23.26
N VAL A 75 11.24 -16.09 -23.08
CA VAL A 75 11.01 -17.54 -23.00
C VAL A 75 10.66 -18.09 -24.39
N ARG A 76 11.13 -19.31 -24.71
CA ARG A 76 10.91 -19.97 -26.02
C ARG A 76 10.38 -21.39 -25.92
N SER A 77 9.99 -21.83 -24.73
CA SER A 77 9.55 -23.21 -24.50
C SER A 77 8.42 -23.29 -23.48
N ILE A 78 7.61 -24.33 -23.58
CA ILE A 78 6.57 -24.69 -22.62
C ILE A 78 6.95 -25.97 -21.87
N PRO A 79 6.41 -26.18 -20.64
CA PRO A 79 5.50 -25.30 -19.90
C PRO A 79 6.18 -24.00 -19.49
N PHE A 80 5.41 -22.91 -19.51
CA PHE A 80 5.83 -21.61 -19.01
C PHE A 80 4.71 -21.06 -18.14
N CYS A 81 5.02 -20.82 -16.87
CA CYS A 81 4.06 -20.28 -15.92
C CYS A 81 4.40 -18.82 -15.60
N VAL A 82 3.39 -17.96 -15.60
CA VAL A 82 3.51 -16.52 -15.27
C VAL A 82 2.53 -16.17 -14.17
N ILE A 83 3.01 -15.51 -13.12
CA ILE A 83 2.14 -14.99 -12.06
C ILE A 83 1.78 -13.55 -12.35
N PHE A 84 0.47 -13.27 -12.25
CA PHE A 84 -0.12 -11.94 -12.39
C PHE A 84 -0.55 -11.44 -11.02
N VAL A 85 -0.19 -10.20 -10.69
CA VAL A 85 -0.57 -9.51 -9.44
C VAL A 85 -0.92 -8.05 -9.79
N GLY A 86 -2.06 -7.57 -9.31
CA GLY A 86 -2.46 -6.19 -9.55
C GLY A 86 -2.68 -5.82 -11.02
N GLY A 87 -3.11 -6.78 -11.85
CA GLY A 87 -3.33 -6.59 -13.28
C GLY A 87 -2.07 -6.66 -14.14
N GLN A 88 -0.92 -7.04 -13.58
CA GLN A 88 0.37 -7.06 -14.28
C GLN A 88 1.07 -8.42 -14.12
N PRO A 89 1.76 -8.91 -15.18
CA PRO A 89 2.66 -10.05 -15.04
C PRO A 89 3.92 -9.61 -14.28
N VAL A 90 4.19 -10.25 -13.13
CA VAL A 90 5.28 -9.83 -12.22
C VAL A 90 6.48 -10.76 -12.20
N ASP A 91 6.28 -12.07 -12.43
CA ASP A 91 7.35 -13.08 -12.41
C ASP A 91 6.90 -14.33 -13.15
N GLY A 92 7.82 -15.27 -13.43
CA GLY A 92 7.49 -16.52 -14.11
C GLY A 92 8.60 -17.56 -14.04
N PHE A 93 8.24 -18.82 -14.33
CA PHE A 93 9.21 -19.91 -14.42
C PHE A 93 8.94 -20.80 -15.63
N VAL A 94 9.98 -21.48 -16.09
CA VAL A 94 9.95 -22.33 -17.28
C VAL A 94 10.24 -23.77 -16.89
N GLY A 95 9.50 -24.70 -17.51
CA GLY A 95 9.67 -26.14 -17.32
C GLY A 95 8.85 -26.69 -16.16
N ALA A 96 8.77 -28.02 -16.09
CA ALA A 96 8.10 -28.74 -15.00
C ALA A 96 9.01 -28.75 -13.77
N LEU A 97 8.88 -27.74 -12.90
CA LEU A 97 9.61 -27.67 -11.66
C LEU A 97 9.07 -28.64 -10.61
N PRO A 98 9.90 -29.10 -9.67
CA PRO A 98 9.44 -29.83 -8.49
C PRO A 98 8.47 -28.99 -7.64
N GLU A 99 7.48 -29.61 -6.99
CA GLU A 99 6.47 -28.94 -6.16
C GLU A 99 7.09 -27.97 -5.14
N ALA A 100 8.18 -28.34 -4.47
CA ALA A 100 8.85 -27.50 -3.49
C ALA A 100 9.35 -26.16 -4.07
N GLN A 101 9.87 -26.19 -5.31
CA GLN A 101 10.33 -24.96 -5.98
C GLN A 101 9.16 -24.09 -6.43
N ILE A 102 8.04 -24.70 -6.83
CA ILE A 102 6.83 -23.97 -7.18
C ILE A 102 6.23 -23.31 -5.93
N ARG A 103 6.24 -23.98 -4.79
CA ARG A 103 5.83 -23.38 -3.49
C ARG A 103 6.71 -22.20 -3.13
N GLU A 104 8.03 -22.35 -3.22
CA GLU A 104 8.96 -21.24 -2.96
C GLU A 104 8.71 -20.05 -3.90
N PHE A 105 8.37 -20.31 -5.16
CA PHE A 105 7.99 -19.28 -6.12
C PHE A 105 6.67 -18.61 -5.73
N LEU A 106 5.62 -19.39 -5.40
CA LEU A 106 4.32 -18.88 -5.01
C LEU A 106 4.40 -18.06 -3.72
N ASP A 107 5.15 -18.52 -2.72
CA ASP A 107 5.29 -17.83 -1.42
C ASP A 107 5.92 -16.43 -1.52
N LYS A 108 6.59 -16.12 -2.64
CA LYS A 108 7.09 -14.75 -2.92
C LYS A 108 6.00 -13.79 -3.40
N HIS A 109 4.92 -14.31 -3.97
CA HIS A 109 3.92 -13.51 -4.69
C HIS A 109 2.50 -13.66 -4.15
N VAL A 110 2.25 -14.74 -3.42
CA VAL A 110 0.94 -15.06 -2.83
C VAL A 110 0.95 -14.69 -1.35
N PRO A 111 -0.01 -13.89 -0.87
CA PRO A 111 -0.08 -13.56 0.56
C PRO A 111 -0.18 -14.80 1.43
N SER A 112 0.50 -14.80 2.56
CA SER A 112 0.34 -15.84 3.59
C SER A 112 -1.05 -15.73 4.25
N GLU A 113 -1.50 -16.79 4.92
CA GLU A 113 -2.74 -16.72 5.72
C GLU A 113 -2.64 -15.64 6.79
N GLY A 114 -1.49 -15.54 7.47
CA GLY A 114 -1.25 -14.51 8.47
C GLY A 114 -1.28 -13.09 7.89
N ALA A 115 -0.81 -12.88 6.66
CA ALA A 115 -0.89 -11.58 6.00
C ALA A 115 -2.36 -11.18 5.71
N ILE A 116 -3.18 -12.12 5.23
CA ILE A 116 -4.61 -11.86 4.98
C ILE A 116 -5.36 -11.58 6.29
N GLU A 117 -5.12 -12.37 7.33
CA GLU A 117 -5.72 -12.15 8.64
C GLU A 117 -5.30 -10.80 9.22
N SER A 118 -4.02 -10.44 9.11
CA SER A 118 -3.49 -9.15 9.54
C SER A 118 -4.14 -7.96 8.81
N GLU A 119 -4.37 -8.06 7.49
CA GLU A 119 -5.10 -7.03 6.74
C GLU A 119 -6.56 -6.90 7.21
N LEU A 120 -7.24 -8.00 7.50
CA LEU A 120 -8.61 -8.00 8.02
C LEU A 120 -8.67 -7.38 9.44
N GLU A 121 -7.75 -7.74 10.32
CA GLU A 121 -7.62 -7.17 11.66
C GLU A 121 -7.34 -5.67 11.59
N THR A 122 -6.48 -5.21 10.67
CA THR A 122 -6.20 -3.79 10.44
C THR A 122 -7.47 -3.04 10.04
N ALA A 123 -8.23 -3.56 9.08
CA ALA A 123 -9.49 -2.93 8.65
C ALA A 123 -10.52 -2.88 9.79
N GLN A 124 -10.60 -3.91 10.62
CA GLN A 124 -11.47 -3.94 11.80
C GLN A 124 -11.01 -2.93 12.86
N ALA A 125 -9.71 -2.82 13.09
CA ALA A 125 -9.14 -1.85 14.03
C ALA A 125 -9.42 -0.40 13.61
N GLU A 126 -9.34 -0.09 12.31
CA GLU A 126 -9.74 1.22 11.78
C GLU A 126 -11.21 1.54 12.12
N GLN A 127 -12.12 0.56 11.97
CA GLN A 127 -13.51 0.76 12.32
C GLN A 127 -13.70 0.98 13.84
N LEU A 128 -13.04 0.18 14.68
CA LEU A 128 -13.07 0.34 16.13
C LEU A 128 -12.54 1.71 16.56
N ALA A 129 -11.47 2.18 15.95
CA ALA A 129 -10.91 3.52 16.21
C ALA A 129 -11.89 4.63 15.82
N ALA A 130 -12.57 4.50 14.67
CA ALA A 130 -13.59 5.45 14.23
C ALA A 130 -14.80 5.49 15.18
N ASP A 131 -15.15 4.36 15.79
CA ASP A 131 -16.22 4.22 16.79
C ASP A 131 -15.76 4.65 18.21
N GLY A 132 -14.52 5.13 18.37
CA GLY A 132 -13.96 5.58 19.64
C GLY A 132 -13.50 4.45 20.58
N GLN A 133 -13.49 3.20 20.11
CA GLN A 133 -13.04 2.03 20.86
C GLN A 133 -11.51 1.86 20.75
N THR A 134 -10.77 2.89 21.16
CA THR A 134 -9.33 3.01 20.93
C THR A 134 -8.52 1.88 21.56
N ALA A 135 -8.88 1.39 22.76
CA ALA A 135 -8.17 0.29 23.40
C ALA A 135 -8.25 -1.00 22.59
N SER A 136 -9.46 -1.38 22.15
CA SER A 136 -9.65 -2.56 21.30
C SER A 136 -8.98 -2.44 19.92
N ALA A 137 -8.93 -1.22 19.37
CA ALA A 137 -8.21 -0.98 18.12
C ALA A 137 -6.70 -1.17 18.27
N LEU A 138 -6.11 -0.73 19.40
CA LEU A 138 -4.69 -0.94 19.71
C LEU A 138 -4.36 -2.42 19.83
N ASP A 139 -5.12 -3.17 20.64
CA ASP A 139 -4.92 -4.61 20.84
C ASP A 139 -4.95 -5.35 19.49
N LEU A 140 -5.93 -5.00 18.63
CA LEU A 140 -6.10 -5.66 17.33
C LEU A 140 -4.98 -5.31 16.33
N LEU A 141 -4.43 -4.08 16.36
CA LEU A 141 -3.28 -3.70 15.55
C LEU A 141 -1.97 -4.36 16.02
N GLU A 142 -1.82 -4.57 17.32
CA GLU A 142 -0.70 -5.34 17.87
C GLU A 142 -0.78 -6.82 17.44
N ASP A 143 -1.96 -7.44 17.46
CA ASP A 143 -2.20 -8.79 16.98
C ASP A 143 -1.93 -8.89 15.47
N ALA A 144 -2.40 -7.92 14.67
CA ALA A 144 -2.13 -7.84 13.24
C ALA A 144 -0.64 -7.82 12.93
N LEU A 145 0.15 -7.00 13.66
CA LEU A 145 1.62 -6.94 13.50
C LEU A 145 2.34 -8.18 14.01
N ALA A 146 1.78 -8.88 14.99
CA ALA A 146 2.33 -10.16 15.44
C ALA A 146 2.16 -11.26 14.38
N ARG A 147 1.05 -11.24 13.62
CA ARG A 147 0.78 -12.18 12.52
C ARG A 147 1.59 -11.86 11.26
N ASP A 148 1.63 -10.58 10.89
CA ASP A 148 2.42 -10.09 9.76
C ASP A 148 3.23 -8.84 10.14
N PRO A 149 4.50 -9.00 10.53
CA PRO A 149 5.39 -7.88 10.81
C PRO A 149 5.66 -6.98 9.58
N GLY A 150 5.30 -7.43 8.38
CA GLY A 150 5.38 -6.67 7.13
C GLY A 150 4.17 -5.78 6.86
N ASN A 151 3.11 -5.85 7.66
CA ASN A 151 1.93 -5.01 7.51
C ASN A 151 2.21 -3.56 7.96
N ASP A 152 2.70 -2.76 7.02
CA ASP A 152 3.02 -1.36 7.30
C ASP A 152 1.80 -0.51 7.63
N GLU A 153 0.60 -0.83 7.10
CA GLU A 153 -0.62 -0.07 7.40
C GLU A 153 -1.07 -0.27 8.86
N ALA A 154 -1.05 -1.50 9.35
CA ALA A 154 -1.28 -1.77 10.76
C ALA A 154 -0.28 -1.00 11.64
N ARG A 155 0.99 -0.96 11.23
CA ARG A 155 2.05 -0.22 11.92
C ARG A 155 1.78 1.28 11.95
N TYR A 156 1.40 1.86 10.83
CA TYR A 156 1.10 3.30 10.74
C TYR A 156 -0.11 3.68 11.58
N ASP A 157 -1.15 2.87 11.56
CA ASP A 157 -2.35 3.14 12.36
C ASP A 157 -2.08 2.96 13.86
N LEU A 158 -1.29 1.96 14.25
CA LEU A 158 -0.83 1.80 15.63
C LEU A 158 -0.02 3.02 16.09
N ILE A 159 0.93 3.51 15.28
CA ILE A 159 1.69 4.73 15.58
C ILE A 159 0.77 5.93 15.79
N LYS A 160 -0.21 6.15 14.89
CA LYS A 160 -1.17 7.27 15.01
C LYS A 160 -1.97 7.20 16.33
N LEU A 161 -2.48 6.02 16.68
CA LEU A 161 -3.25 5.83 17.90
C LEU A 161 -2.40 6.03 19.16
N LEU A 162 -1.18 5.50 19.19
CA LEU A 162 -0.24 5.69 20.31
C LEU A 162 0.12 7.17 20.49
N LEU A 163 0.38 7.90 19.42
CA LEU A 163 0.67 9.33 19.48
C LEU A 163 -0.56 10.14 19.92
N ALA A 164 -1.75 9.78 19.47
CA ALA A 164 -2.99 10.40 19.92
C ALA A 164 -3.25 10.19 21.43
N GLN A 165 -2.75 9.09 22.01
CA GLN A 165 -2.77 8.83 23.45
C GLN A 165 -1.62 9.50 24.22
N GLY A 166 -0.72 10.24 23.54
CA GLY A 166 0.43 10.87 24.18
C GLY A 166 1.55 9.90 24.55
N ASN A 167 1.68 8.79 23.84
CA ASN A 167 2.73 7.78 24.08
C ASN A 167 3.78 7.73 22.93
N PRO A 168 4.64 8.75 22.81
CA PRO A 168 5.65 8.82 21.75
C PRO A 168 6.75 7.75 21.89
N VAL A 169 6.97 7.23 23.11
CA VAL A 169 7.98 6.18 23.34
C VAL A 169 7.52 4.86 22.72
N ALA A 170 6.27 4.45 22.96
CA ALA A 170 5.73 3.25 22.33
C ALA A 170 5.63 3.40 20.81
N ALA A 171 5.21 4.56 20.30
CA ALA A 171 5.16 4.85 18.87
C ALA A 171 6.54 4.72 18.21
N ALA A 172 7.60 5.19 18.87
CA ALA A 172 8.98 5.04 18.39
C ALA A 172 9.42 3.57 18.34
N SER A 173 9.07 2.77 19.36
CA SER A 173 9.35 1.33 19.37
C SER A 173 8.65 0.58 18.24
N VAL A 174 7.40 0.97 17.91
CA VAL A 174 6.65 0.41 16.78
C VAL A 174 7.24 0.82 15.43
N PHE A 175 7.82 2.02 15.33
CA PHE A 175 8.46 2.53 14.11
C PHE A 175 9.86 1.94 13.86
N GLU A 176 10.59 1.58 14.91
CA GLU A 176 12.00 1.16 14.84
C GLU A 176 12.30 0.07 13.79
N PRO A 177 11.50 -1.02 13.66
CA PRO A 177 11.76 -2.07 12.68
C PRO A 177 11.83 -1.60 11.21
N ILE A 178 11.18 -0.49 10.89
CA ILE A 178 11.15 0.07 9.52
C ILE A 178 12.00 1.34 9.38
N ALA A 179 12.64 1.83 10.45
CA ALA A 179 13.34 3.12 10.47
C ALA A 179 14.45 3.23 9.42
N SER A 180 15.14 2.14 9.09
CA SER A 180 16.18 2.11 8.05
C SER A 180 15.64 2.45 6.65
N ARG A 181 14.36 2.18 6.38
CA ARG A 181 13.68 2.47 5.12
C ARG A 181 13.33 3.97 4.96
N ALA A 182 13.44 4.76 6.04
CA ALA A 182 13.19 6.20 6.03
C ALA A 182 14.33 7.04 5.44
N THR A 183 15.51 6.46 5.21
CA THR A 183 16.73 7.18 4.86
C THR A 183 17.46 6.58 3.66
N GLY A 184 18.37 7.36 3.05
CA GLY A 184 19.18 6.91 1.92
C GLY A 184 18.55 7.16 0.55
N LEU A 185 19.19 6.60 -0.50
CA LEU A 185 18.77 6.80 -1.89
C LEU A 185 17.42 6.15 -2.25
N LEU A 186 17.04 5.13 -1.52
CA LEU A 186 15.79 4.38 -1.70
C LEU A 186 14.81 4.64 -0.55
N ALA A 187 14.92 5.81 0.10
CA ALA A 187 14.01 6.17 1.18
C ALA A 187 12.55 6.17 0.71
N GLU A 188 11.71 5.45 1.44
CA GLU A 188 10.30 5.36 1.15
C GLU A 188 9.58 6.61 1.70
N PRO A 189 8.83 7.34 0.85
CA PRO A 189 8.22 8.61 1.25
C PRO A 189 7.32 8.49 2.48
N ARG A 190 6.49 7.43 2.54
CA ARG A 190 5.55 7.21 3.64
C ARG A 190 6.28 6.83 4.95
N VAL A 191 7.30 5.97 4.88
CA VAL A 191 8.13 5.64 6.05
C VAL A 191 8.86 6.88 6.57
N THR A 192 9.42 7.69 5.64
CA THR A 192 10.06 8.98 5.99
C THR A 192 9.09 9.93 6.69
N ALA A 193 7.83 10.00 6.22
CA ALA A 193 6.79 10.83 6.81
C ALA A 193 6.44 10.42 8.24
N PHE A 194 6.25 9.11 8.47
CA PHE A 194 5.99 8.59 9.82
C PHE A 194 7.19 8.74 10.74
N GLY A 195 8.43 8.60 10.24
CA GLY A 195 9.64 8.91 11.00
C GLY A 195 9.67 10.37 11.46
N ARG A 196 9.27 11.33 10.62
CA ARG A 196 9.14 12.75 11.00
C ARG A 196 8.03 12.96 12.03
N TYR A 197 6.93 12.24 11.92
CA TYR A 197 5.80 12.34 12.87
C TYR A 197 6.22 11.85 14.27
N VAL A 198 6.84 10.68 14.35
CA VAL A 198 7.38 10.14 15.60
C VAL A 198 8.44 11.07 16.21
N ASN A 199 9.38 11.57 15.41
CA ASN A 199 10.41 12.51 15.86
C ASN A 199 9.80 13.82 16.39
N ALA A 200 8.78 14.37 15.72
CA ALA A 200 8.08 15.55 16.20
C ALA A 200 7.46 15.32 17.57
N ALA A 201 6.82 14.16 17.79
CA ALA A 201 6.21 13.81 19.06
C ALA A 201 7.25 13.58 20.19
N GLN A 202 8.40 13.00 19.87
CA GLN A 202 9.48 12.81 20.83
C GLN A 202 10.15 14.14 21.23
N SER A 203 10.28 15.08 20.27
CA SER A 203 10.93 16.37 20.49
C SER A 203 10.02 17.45 21.07
N ALA A 204 8.71 17.30 20.96
CA ALA A 204 7.74 18.30 21.40
C ALA A 204 7.90 18.77 22.85
N PRO A 205 8.23 17.90 23.84
CA PRO A 205 8.44 18.32 25.22
C PRO A 205 9.62 19.27 25.43
N ASP A 206 10.62 19.23 24.52
CA ASP A 206 11.83 20.05 24.62
C ASP A 206 11.66 21.43 23.96
N LEU A 207 10.56 21.63 23.24
CA LEU A 207 10.27 22.90 22.57
C LEU A 207 9.69 23.93 23.56
N ARG A 208 9.85 25.22 23.22
CA ARG A 208 9.24 26.32 23.97
C ARG A 208 7.72 26.15 24.00
N PRO A 209 7.03 26.55 25.10
CA PRO A 209 5.57 26.47 25.18
C PRO A 209 4.87 27.16 24.00
N ALA A 210 3.77 26.63 23.51
CA ALA A 210 3.00 27.17 22.37
C ALA A 210 2.60 28.64 22.57
N THR A 211 2.29 29.06 23.79
CA THR A 211 1.98 30.44 24.14
C THR A 211 3.15 31.38 23.87
N VAL A 212 4.36 30.98 24.28
CA VAL A 212 5.59 31.75 24.03
C VAL A 212 5.90 31.82 22.54
N LEU A 213 5.74 30.72 21.82
CA LEU A 213 5.95 30.68 20.37
C LEU A 213 4.97 31.61 19.64
N THR A 214 3.71 31.61 20.06
CA THR A 214 2.68 32.49 19.48
C THR A 214 3.00 33.97 19.73
N GLU A 215 3.47 34.35 20.92
CA GLU A 215 3.92 35.72 21.23
C GLU A 215 5.12 36.14 20.39
N LEU A 216 6.11 35.29 20.22
CA LEU A 216 7.27 35.55 19.36
C LEU A 216 6.86 35.76 17.90
N ILE A 217 5.96 34.93 17.38
CA ILE A 217 5.41 35.05 16.03
C ILE A 217 4.60 36.34 15.86
N ALA A 218 3.84 36.74 16.89
CA ALA A 218 3.10 38.00 16.88
C ALA A 218 4.02 39.20 16.85
N ALA A 219 5.13 39.17 17.60
CA ALA A 219 6.15 40.24 17.60
C ALA A 219 6.96 40.29 16.31
N ASN A 220 7.27 39.10 15.73
CA ASN A 220 8.00 39.01 14.46
C ASN A 220 7.41 37.91 13.59
N LYS A 221 6.61 38.29 12.60
CA LYS A 221 5.98 37.33 11.64
C LYS A 221 6.99 36.54 10.80
N ARG A 222 8.26 36.94 10.77
CA ARG A 222 9.35 36.24 10.10
C ARG A 222 10.24 35.42 11.05
N ASP A 223 9.83 35.24 12.29
CA ASP A 223 10.48 34.25 13.18
C ASP A 223 10.11 32.84 12.71
N PHE A 224 10.80 32.40 11.65
CA PHE A 224 10.52 31.09 11.03
C PHE A 224 10.89 29.94 11.96
N THR A 225 11.84 30.12 12.87
CA THR A 225 12.17 29.12 13.88
C THR A 225 11.01 28.94 14.85
N ALA A 226 10.46 30.02 15.39
CA ALA A 226 9.29 29.95 16.29
C ALA A 226 8.06 29.34 15.57
N ARG A 227 7.83 29.69 14.30
CA ARG A 227 6.75 29.09 13.49
C ARG A 227 6.96 27.59 13.26
N PHE A 228 8.19 27.19 12.96
CA PHE A 228 8.49 25.78 12.74
C PHE A 228 8.34 24.97 14.04
N ASP A 229 8.84 25.50 15.17
CA ASP A 229 8.65 24.89 16.48
C ASP A 229 7.17 24.71 16.82
N LEU A 230 6.34 25.74 16.55
CA LEU A 230 4.88 25.64 16.74
C LEU A 230 4.23 24.60 15.81
N ALA A 231 4.66 24.58 14.55
CA ALA A 231 4.20 23.56 13.61
C ALA A 231 4.58 22.14 14.05
N GLN A 232 5.78 21.94 14.62
CA GLN A 232 6.20 20.64 15.17
C GLN A 232 5.32 20.23 16.36
N GLN A 233 4.97 21.16 17.26
CA GLN A 233 4.05 20.85 18.37
C GLN A 233 2.66 20.46 17.87
N HIS A 234 2.12 21.18 16.89
CA HIS A 234 0.84 20.84 16.28
C HIS A 234 0.91 19.49 15.57
N PHE A 235 1.99 19.23 14.84
CA PHE A 235 2.20 17.95 14.17
C PHE A 235 2.26 16.81 15.20
N ALA A 236 3.02 16.96 16.27
CA ALA A 236 3.18 15.97 17.34
C ALA A 236 1.85 15.47 17.94
N VAL A 237 0.86 16.35 18.06
CA VAL A 237 -0.45 16.03 18.64
C VAL A 237 -1.56 15.82 17.60
N GLY A 238 -1.20 15.65 16.31
CA GLY A 238 -2.16 15.37 15.23
C GLY A 238 -2.99 16.57 14.77
N LEU A 239 -2.65 17.80 15.17
CA LEU A 239 -3.27 19.02 14.67
C LEU A 239 -2.69 19.41 13.29
N PHE A 240 -2.89 18.51 12.30
CA PHE A 240 -2.22 18.55 11.00
C PHE A 240 -2.48 19.83 10.22
N THR A 241 -3.71 20.31 10.21
CA THR A 241 -4.08 21.54 9.48
C THR A 241 -3.41 22.77 10.07
N GLN A 242 -3.36 22.90 11.41
CA GLN A 242 -2.66 24.00 12.10
C GLN A 242 -1.15 23.92 11.83
N ALA A 243 -0.56 22.72 11.88
CA ALA A 243 0.86 22.53 11.54
C ALA A 243 1.15 23.00 10.09
N MET A 244 0.32 22.58 9.14
CA MET A 244 0.49 22.97 7.73
C MET A 244 0.28 24.47 7.49
N ASP A 245 -0.63 25.13 8.21
CA ASP A 245 -0.83 26.56 8.08
C ASP A 245 0.40 27.35 8.53
N GLU A 246 1.06 26.98 9.65
CA GLU A 246 2.32 27.61 10.06
C GLU A 246 3.47 27.34 9.09
N LEU A 247 3.55 26.13 8.53
CA LEU A 247 4.56 25.78 7.53
C LEU A 247 4.36 26.54 6.21
N LEU A 248 3.12 26.78 5.78
CA LEU A 248 2.80 27.58 4.60
C LEU A 248 3.30 29.02 4.75
N GLU A 249 3.13 29.61 5.93
CA GLU A 249 3.64 30.95 6.20
C GLU A 249 5.17 31.08 6.02
N ILE A 250 5.91 30.00 6.35
CA ILE A 250 7.36 29.94 6.07
C ILE A 250 7.59 29.80 4.56
N ILE A 251 6.97 28.81 3.91
CA ILE A 251 7.17 28.49 2.48
C ILE A 251 6.87 29.69 1.59
N MET A 252 5.78 30.44 1.86
CA MET A 252 5.40 31.61 1.08
C MET A 252 6.44 32.75 1.17
N ARG A 253 7.21 32.87 2.25
CA ARG A 253 8.17 33.93 2.47
C ARG A 253 9.62 33.55 2.21
N ASP A 254 9.96 32.28 2.42
CA ASP A 254 11.29 31.73 2.19
C ASP A 254 11.19 30.22 1.88
N LYS A 255 11.11 29.89 0.60
CA LYS A 255 11.01 28.52 0.12
C LYS A 255 12.22 27.65 0.48
N ALA A 256 13.40 28.27 0.60
CA ALA A 256 14.66 27.58 0.86
C ALA A 256 15.02 27.49 2.35
N TRP A 257 14.20 28.07 3.24
CA TRP A 257 14.49 28.10 4.67
C TRP A 257 14.90 26.72 5.22
N SER A 258 16.07 26.71 5.88
CA SER A 258 16.62 25.50 6.52
C SER A 258 16.61 24.27 5.60
N ASP A 259 17.13 24.42 4.38
CA ASP A 259 17.18 23.35 3.37
C ASP A 259 15.77 22.78 3.05
N GLU A 260 14.82 23.66 2.79
CA GLU A 260 13.42 23.32 2.49
C GLU A 260 12.70 22.53 3.62
N LEU A 261 13.15 22.65 4.86
CA LEU A 261 12.65 21.83 5.97
C LEU A 261 11.14 22.01 6.19
N ALA A 262 10.62 23.26 6.02
CA ALA A 262 9.20 23.54 6.11
C ALA A 262 8.40 22.77 5.04
N ARG A 263 8.88 22.76 3.79
CA ARG A 263 8.26 22.01 2.69
C ARG A 263 8.33 20.50 2.91
N LYS A 264 9.51 19.98 3.30
CA LYS A 264 9.71 18.55 3.58
C LYS A 264 8.77 18.07 4.69
N THR A 265 8.55 18.88 5.73
CA THR A 265 7.64 18.57 6.82
C THR A 265 6.17 18.66 6.37
N TYR A 266 5.83 19.66 5.59
CA TYR A 266 4.49 19.81 5.03
C TYR A 266 4.08 18.59 4.19
N VAL A 267 4.96 18.14 3.29
CA VAL A 267 4.73 16.94 2.47
C VAL A 267 4.58 15.71 3.37
N ALA A 268 5.41 15.58 4.41
CA ALA A 268 5.29 14.47 5.35
C ALA A 268 3.93 14.45 6.07
N ILE A 269 3.39 15.62 6.45
CA ILE A 269 2.05 15.69 7.06
C ILE A 269 0.99 15.20 6.07
N LEU A 270 1.05 15.62 4.80
CA LEU A 270 0.13 15.14 3.78
C LEU A 270 0.21 13.61 3.59
N GLU A 271 1.41 13.03 3.61
CA GLU A 271 1.61 11.57 3.53
C GLU A 271 1.02 10.84 4.74
N VAL A 272 1.20 11.36 5.96
CA VAL A 272 0.60 10.79 7.19
C VAL A 272 -0.93 10.84 7.14
N MET A 273 -1.52 11.91 6.58
CA MET A 273 -2.96 12.06 6.44
C MET A 273 -3.55 11.19 5.32
N THR A 274 -2.78 10.90 4.27
CA THR A 274 -3.27 10.16 3.10
C THR A 274 -3.43 8.69 3.46
N LYS A 275 -4.65 8.16 3.32
CA LYS A 275 -4.85 6.70 3.34
C LYS A 275 -4.43 6.12 2.00
N PRO A 276 -3.70 4.99 1.98
CA PRO A 276 -3.44 4.29 0.72
C PRO A 276 -4.76 3.85 0.11
N ILE A 277 -4.79 3.78 -1.22
CA ILE A 277 -5.90 3.11 -1.91
C ILE A 277 -5.87 1.65 -1.45
N PRO A 278 -6.96 1.12 -0.86
CA PRO A 278 -6.99 -0.27 -0.46
C PRO A 278 -6.57 -1.16 -1.62
N LYS A 279 -5.58 -2.01 -1.43
CA LYS A 279 -5.35 -3.11 -2.36
C LYS A 279 -6.65 -3.89 -2.41
N PRO A 280 -7.15 -4.28 -3.60
CA PRO A 280 -8.38 -5.07 -3.69
C PRO A 280 -8.23 -6.28 -2.77
N SER A 281 -9.06 -6.36 -1.75
CA SER A 281 -9.03 -7.47 -0.79
C SER A 281 -9.48 -8.74 -1.50
N ALA A 282 -8.76 -9.84 -1.31
CA ALA A 282 -9.16 -11.17 -1.72
C ALA A 282 -10.43 -11.60 -0.94
N LYS A 283 -11.61 -11.13 -1.38
CA LYS A 283 -12.86 -11.74 -0.96
C LYS A 283 -13.05 -12.98 -1.82
N PRO A 284 -13.27 -14.17 -1.21
CA PRO A 284 -13.67 -15.32 -2.00
C PRO A 284 -14.95 -14.97 -2.77
N ALA A 285 -14.91 -15.15 -4.08
CA ALA A 285 -16.06 -14.96 -4.96
C ALA A 285 -17.11 -16.02 -4.64
N ALA A 286 -17.97 -15.77 -3.65
CA ALA A 286 -19.22 -16.47 -3.43
C ALA A 286 -20.35 -15.67 -4.05
N ALA A 287 -20.79 -16.15 -5.21
CA ALA A 287 -22.10 -15.98 -5.81
C ALA A 287 -22.71 -14.56 -5.86
N ALA A 288 -22.54 -13.91 -7.01
CA ALA A 288 -23.58 -13.05 -7.57
C ALA A 288 -23.61 -13.24 -9.09
N ALA A 289 -24.21 -14.33 -9.53
CA ALA A 289 -24.77 -14.42 -10.88
C ALA A 289 -26.18 -13.86 -10.81
N ALA A 290 -26.45 -12.72 -11.49
CA ALA A 290 -27.66 -12.47 -12.23
C ALA A 290 -27.68 -11.06 -12.82
N ASP A 291 -27.69 -11.05 -14.13
CA ASP A 291 -28.50 -10.13 -14.98
C ASP A 291 -28.13 -8.64 -15.00
N GLN A 292 -27.40 -8.25 -16.07
CA GLN A 292 -27.79 -7.07 -16.83
C GLN A 292 -27.14 -7.08 -18.23
N LYS A 293 -28.00 -7.24 -19.23
CA LYS A 293 -27.71 -7.04 -20.66
C LYS A 293 -27.46 -5.56 -20.96
N GLY A 294 -26.34 -5.29 -21.63
CA GLY A 294 -26.25 -4.28 -22.69
C GLY A 294 -26.10 -2.84 -22.25
N LYS A 295 -24.84 -2.39 -22.13
CA LYS A 295 -24.36 -1.13 -22.71
C LYS A 295 -22.83 -1.11 -22.62
N LEU A 296 -22.20 -0.99 -23.78
CA LEU A 296 -20.77 -0.64 -23.86
C LEU A 296 -20.64 0.80 -23.36
N GLU A 297 -20.29 0.99 -22.12
CA GLU A 297 -19.68 2.23 -21.62
C GLU A 297 -18.20 1.97 -21.50
N ILE A 298 -17.41 2.74 -22.23
CA ILE A 298 -15.95 2.83 -22.10
C ILE A 298 -15.67 3.31 -20.67
N ALA A 299 -15.52 2.37 -19.75
CA ALA A 299 -15.22 2.64 -18.35
C ALA A 299 -13.71 2.84 -18.17
N GLY A 300 -13.22 3.96 -18.65
CA GLY A 300 -11.96 4.57 -18.21
C GLY A 300 -12.19 5.54 -17.06
N LYS A 301 -12.98 5.18 -16.07
CA LYS A 301 -13.00 5.86 -14.78
C LYS A 301 -12.40 4.90 -13.76
N HIS A 302 -11.07 5.05 -13.52
CA HIS A 302 -10.54 4.70 -12.23
C HIS A 302 -11.44 5.40 -11.19
N GLU A 303 -12.15 4.67 -10.34
CA GLU A 303 -12.69 5.22 -9.11
C GLU A 303 -11.48 5.73 -8.32
N VAL A 304 -11.23 7.02 -8.46
CA VAL A 304 -10.35 7.76 -7.57
C VAL A 304 -11.02 7.61 -6.21
N ALA A 305 -10.38 6.86 -5.29
CA ALA A 305 -10.81 6.80 -3.91
C ALA A 305 -11.20 8.21 -3.49
N SER A 306 -12.35 8.36 -2.84
CA SER A 306 -12.91 9.65 -2.41
C SER A 306 -11.79 10.51 -1.84
N ALA A 307 -11.31 11.49 -2.61
CA ALA A 307 -10.22 12.34 -2.21
C ALA A 307 -10.68 13.12 -0.97
N ASP A 308 -9.95 13.00 0.13
CA ASP A 308 -10.25 13.78 1.33
C ASP A 308 -10.19 15.28 0.97
N PRO A 309 -11.30 16.03 1.09
CA PRO A 309 -11.36 17.42 0.66
C PRO A 309 -10.31 18.29 1.35
N VAL A 310 -9.92 17.95 2.60
CA VAL A 310 -8.90 18.66 3.37
C VAL A 310 -7.53 18.42 2.75
N ILE A 311 -7.19 17.17 2.45
CA ILE A 311 -5.91 16.83 1.82
C ILE A 311 -5.78 17.54 0.47
N ASP A 312 -6.83 17.52 -0.37
CA ASP A 312 -6.82 18.19 -1.67
C ASP A 312 -6.70 19.71 -1.55
N GLN A 313 -7.36 20.31 -0.57
CA GLN A 313 -7.22 21.73 -0.29
C GLN A 313 -5.77 22.09 0.06
N TYR A 314 -5.12 21.32 0.94
CA TYR A 314 -3.76 21.59 1.38
C TYR A 314 -2.73 21.27 0.28
N ARG A 315 -2.96 20.27 -0.58
CA ARG A 315 -2.16 20.06 -1.80
C ARG A 315 -2.20 21.27 -2.73
N ARG A 316 -3.39 21.86 -2.95
CA ARG A 316 -3.55 23.09 -3.78
C ARG A 316 -2.88 24.30 -3.13
N LYS A 317 -3.03 24.50 -1.80
CA LYS A 317 -2.33 25.57 -1.07
C LYS A 317 -0.80 25.48 -1.24
N LEU A 318 -0.23 24.26 -1.12
CA LEU A 318 1.19 24.04 -1.33
C LEU A 318 1.61 24.38 -2.77
N SER A 319 0.85 23.91 -3.76
CA SER A 319 1.13 24.22 -5.17
C SER A 319 1.16 25.74 -5.41
N MET A 320 0.15 26.49 -4.92
CA MET A 320 0.11 27.95 -5.06
C MET A 320 1.23 28.67 -4.31
N ALA A 321 1.75 28.11 -3.21
CA ALA A 321 2.86 28.69 -2.48
C ALA A 321 4.23 28.46 -3.15
N LEU A 322 4.33 27.45 -4.02
CA LEU A 322 5.56 27.09 -4.72
C LEU A 322 5.72 27.81 -6.08
N PHE A 323 4.65 28.21 -6.68
CA PHE A 323 4.61 28.93 -7.97
C PHE A 323 4.12 30.36 -7.79
#